data_0052b74e1b1ec86d9533f053062e2f89
#
_entry.id   0052b74e1b1ec86d9533f053062e2f89
#
_cell.length_a   1.000
_cell.length_b   1.000
_cell.length_c   1.000
_cell.angle_alpha   90.00
_cell.angle_beta   90.00
_cell.angle_gamma   90.00
#
_symmetry.space_group_name_H-M   'P 1'
#
loop_
_entity.id
_entity.type
_entity.pdbx_description
1 polymer ?
#
loop_
_entity_poly.entity_id
_entity_poly.type
_entity_poly.pdbx_seq_one_letter_code
_entity_poly.pdbx_strand_id
1 'polypeptide(L)'
;MQIYSWSSPWGALPVAVENGRICAIALDPRAPFAPVGTGAVAPRTAGPIKNAREVNRILNAALRGKLSARERLAAVDLSWATEFEQRVLRALAGVRFGKTVTYGELAAMSGSPRAARAVGGALGKNRVPVLIPCHRVLASNGIGGFGGGAGSDWQPGGDDPIAFKRALLRGEGVDA
;
A
#
# COMPACT_ATOMS: atom_id res chain seq x y z
N MET A 1 11.17 16.16 1.48
CA MET A 1 11.07 14.69 1.62
C MET A 1 12.17 14.21 2.57
N GLN A 2 11.83 13.35 3.54
CA GLN A 2 12.76 12.69 4.46
C GLN A 2 12.66 11.18 4.25
N ILE A 3 13.78 10.47 4.37
CA ILE A 3 13.82 9.01 4.24
C ILE A 3 14.16 8.43 5.59
N TYR A 4 13.32 7.51 6.07
CA TYR A 4 13.50 6.75 7.29
C TYR A 4 13.67 5.26 6.98
N SER A 5 14.28 4.52 7.90
CA SER A 5 14.39 3.07 7.82
C SER A 5 13.28 2.42 8.64
N TRP A 6 12.53 1.51 8.02
CA TRP A 6 11.60 0.63 8.71
C TRP A 6 12.25 -0.73 8.96
N SER A 7 12.34 -1.13 10.22
CA SER A 7 12.77 -2.49 10.61
C SER A 7 11.62 -3.46 10.39
N SER A 8 11.52 -3.98 9.18
CA SER A 8 10.48 -4.92 8.78
C SER A 8 10.90 -6.38 9.04
N PRO A 9 9.96 -7.34 8.99
CA PRO A 9 10.30 -8.77 9.00
C PRO A 9 11.20 -9.23 7.83
N TRP A 10 11.28 -8.43 6.78
CA TRP A 10 12.08 -8.70 5.56
C TRP A 10 13.38 -7.89 5.52
N GLY A 11 13.76 -7.25 6.62
CA GLY A 11 14.93 -6.39 6.72
C GLY A 11 14.60 -4.91 6.83
N ALA A 12 15.64 -4.09 6.73
CA ALA A 12 15.51 -2.64 6.78
C ALA A 12 15.02 -2.09 5.44
N LEU A 13 13.83 -1.53 5.41
CA LEU A 13 13.20 -1.00 4.20
C LEU A 13 13.11 0.53 4.25
N PRO A 14 13.46 1.22 3.15
CA PRO A 14 13.33 2.66 3.06
C PRO A 14 11.86 3.10 3.04
N VAL A 15 11.56 4.20 3.75
CA VAL A 15 10.24 4.83 3.80
C VAL A 15 10.40 6.34 3.60
N ALA A 16 9.77 6.85 2.55
CA ALA A 16 9.75 8.28 2.28
C ALA A 16 8.58 8.95 3.01
N VAL A 17 8.90 10.04 3.69
CA VAL A 17 7.94 10.88 4.42
C VAL A 17 8.03 12.31 3.90
N GLU A 18 6.90 12.89 3.56
CA GLU A 18 6.77 14.28 3.14
C GLU A 18 5.59 14.92 3.85
N ASN A 19 5.78 16.14 4.34
CA ASN A 19 4.77 16.88 5.11
C ASN A 19 4.19 16.07 6.28
N GLY A 20 5.04 15.22 6.91
CA GLY A 20 4.65 14.38 8.04
C GLY A 20 3.77 13.18 7.68
N ARG A 21 3.75 12.74 6.40
CA ARG A 21 3.00 11.59 5.92
C ARG A 21 3.88 10.67 5.08
N ILE A 22 3.61 9.39 5.12
CA ILE A 22 4.29 8.39 4.29
C ILE A 22 3.78 8.52 2.85
N CYS A 23 4.69 8.83 1.93
CA CYS A 23 4.39 8.97 0.51
C CYS A 23 4.92 7.81 -0.34
N ALA A 24 5.89 7.05 0.17
CA ALA A 24 6.34 5.82 -0.46
C ALA A 24 7.00 4.85 0.54
N ILE A 25 6.89 3.56 0.25
CA ILE A 25 7.55 2.46 0.96
C ILE A 25 8.19 1.58 -0.10
N ALA A 26 9.52 1.45 -0.07
CA ALA A 26 10.21 0.50 -0.93
C ALA A 26 10.19 -0.87 -0.26
N LEU A 27 9.54 -1.85 -0.88
CA LEU A 27 9.55 -3.24 -0.40
C LEU A 27 10.77 -4.02 -0.91
N ASP A 28 11.54 -3.46 -1.83
CA ASP A 28 12.89 -3.92 -2.18
C ASP A 28 13.91 -2.93 -1.61
N PRO A 29 14.83 -3.37 -0.74
CA PRO A 29 15.86 -2.48 -0.17
C PRO A 29 16.83 -1.93 -1.23
N ARG A 30 16.88 -2.53 -2.43
CA ARG A 30 17.70 -2.09 -3.55
C ARG A 30 17.01 -1.08 -4.47
N ALA A 31 15.67 -0.94 -4.33
CA ALA A 31 14.91 -0.06 -5.21
C ALA A 31 15.18 1.42 -4.88
N PRO A 32 15.60 2.24 -5.86
CA PRO A 32 15.71 3.68 -5.67
C PRO A 32 14.31 4.30 -5.52
N PHE A 33 14.16 5.27 -4.62
CA PHE A 33 12.98 6.10 -4.63
C PHE A 33 12.97 7.01 -5.86
N ALA A 34 11.95 6.85 -6.72
CA ALA A 34 11.67 7.88 -7.70
C ALA A 34 11.26 9.18 -6.97
N PRO A 35 11.72 10.35 -7.41
CA PRO A 35 11.29 11.62 -6.82
C PRO A 35 9.78 11.76 -6.95
N VAL A 36 9.11 11.99 -5.80
CA VAL A 36 7.67 12.25 -5.75
C VAL A 36 7.46 13.72 -6.11
N GLY A 37 6.70 13.98 -7.16
CA GLY A 37 6.29 15.35 -7.49
C GLY A 37 5.49 15.97 -6.34
N THR A 38 5.80 17.22 -6.03
CA THR A 38 5.14 18.00 -4.97
C THR A 38 3.69 18.27 -5.34
N GLY A 39 2.76 17.59 -4.68
CA GLY A 39 1.30 17.78 -4.81
C GLY A 39 0.65 18.23 -3.50
N ALA A 40 -0.46 18.93 -3.60
CA ALA A 40 -1.14 19.70 -2.59
C ALA A 40 -1.43 19.01 -1.24
N VAL A 41 -1.43 19.80 -0.17
CA VAL A 41 -1.65 19.42 1.25
C VAL A 41 -3.09 18.96 1.49
N ALA A 42 -3.26 17.76 2.05
CA ALA A 42 -4.53 17.24 2.53
C ALA A 42 -4.74 17.46 4.05
N PRO A 43 -6.00 17.48 4.57
CA PRO A 43 -6.31 17.90 5.93
C PRO A 43 -5.73 16.98 7.03
N ARG A 44 -5.34 17.61 8.12
CA ARG A 44 -4.61 17.06 9.27
C ARG A 44 -5.57 16.40 10.28
N THR A 45 -5.35 15.10 10.61
CA THR A 45 -6.01 14.45 11.76
C THR A 45 -5.11 13.51 12.57
N ALA A 46 -3.87 13.23 12.11
CA ALA A 46 -2.82 12.64 12.96
C ALA A 46 -1.64 13.62 12.96
N GLY A 47 -0.93 13.74 14.06
CA GLY A 47 0.27 14.57 14.14
C GLY A 47 1.31 14.14 13.07
N PRO A 48 2.14 15.05 12.59
CA PRO A 48 3.11 14.75 11.54
C PRO A 48 4.13 13.71 12.01
N ILE A 49 4.45 12.75 11.14
CA ILE A 49 5.54 11.78 11.37
C ILE A 49 6.87 12.54 11.39
N LYS A 50 7.59 12.46 12.50
CA LYS A 50 8.78 13.28 12.75
C LYS A 50 10.07 12.47 12.83
N ASN A 51 9.98 11.13 12.96
CA ASN A 51 11.16 10.29 13.19
C ASN A 51 10.91 8.82 12.82
N ALA A 52 12.01 8.06 12.74
CA ALA A 52 11.97 6.63 12.39
C ALA A 52 11.16 5.79 13.38
N ARG A 53 11.08 6.17 14.66
CA ARG A 53 10.30 5.45 15.69
C ARG A 53 8.80 5.46 15.33
N GLU A 54 8.28 6.60 14.89
CA GLU A 54 6.88 6.75 14.48
C GLU A 54 6.58 5.95 13.20
N VAL A 55 7.48 5.98 12.22
CA VAL A 55 7.39 5.15 11.01
C VAL A 55 7.29 3.67 11.41
N ASN A 56 8.22 3.19 12.23
CA ASN A 56 8.25 1.79 12.69
C ASN A 56 6.99 1.42 13.47
N ARG A 57 6.52 2.29 14.37
CA ARG A 57 5.28 2.07 15.14
C ARG A 57 4.06 1.91 14.21
N ILE A 58 3.90 2.80 13.24
CA ILE A 58 2.77 2.79 12.31
C ILE A 58 2.80 1.54 11.42
N LEU A 59 3.93 1.25 10.78
CA LEU A 59 4.03 0.12 9.84
C LEU A 59 3.92 -1.23 10.55
N ASN A 60 4.53 -1.38 11.73
CA ASN A 60 4.38 -2.59 12.54
C ASN A 60 2.95 -2.78 13.07
N ALA A 61 2.23 -1.69 13.38
CA ALA A 61 0.82 -1.75 13.75
C ALA A 61 -0.05 -2.15 12.55
N ALA A 62 0.27 -1.66 11.34
CA ALA A 62 -0.42 -2.04 10.10
C ALA A 62 -0.28 -3.53 9.80
N LEU A 63 0.96 -4.08 9.90
CA LEU A 63 1.23 -5.51 9.70
C LEU A 63 0.49 -6.43 10.67
N ARG A 64 0.18 -5.93 11.87
CA ARG A 64 -0.55 -6.68 12.91
C ARG A 64 -2.05 -6.43 12.89
N GLY A 65 -2.58 -5.74 11.89
CA GLY A 65 -4.01 -5.42 11.80
C GLY A 65 -4.52 -4.43 12.85
N LYS A 66 -3.63 -3.69 13.52
CA LYS A 66 -3.97 -2.79 14.63
C LYS A 66 -4.30 -1.35 14.20
N LEU A 67 -4.40 -1.08 12.90
CA LEU A 67 -4.81 0.23 12.39
C LEU A 67 -6.18 0.14 11.71
N SER A 68 -7.05 1.08 12.06
CA SER A 68 -8.29 1.34 11.33
C SER A 68 -8.00 1.94 9.94
N ALA A 69 -9.00 1.90 9.05
CA ALA A 69 -8.91 2.56 7.74
C ALA A 69 -8.59 4.06 7.87
N ARG A 70 -9.22 4.74 8.84
CA ARG A 70 -8.99 6.16 9.12
C ARG A 70 -7.55 6.45 9.51
N GLU A 71 -6.95 5.64 10.38
CA GLU A 71 -5.55 5.80 10.82
C GLU A 71 -4.57 5.55 9.68
N ARG A 72 -4.81 4.53 8.83
CA ARG A 72 -4.00 4.28 7.63
C ARG A 72 -4.04 5.47 6.68
N LEU A 73 -5.25 5.99 6.39
CA LEU A 73 -5.42 7.13 5.49
C LEU A 73 -4.85 8.43 6.07
N ALA A 74 -4.86 8.59 7.39
CA ALA A 74 -4.23 9.73 8.05
C ALA A 74 -2.69 9.70 7.97
N ALA A 75 -2.10 8.50 7.93
CA ALA A 75 -0.66 8.30 7.90
C ALA A 75 -0.04 8.42 6.49
N VAL A 76 -0.85 8.34 5.41
CA VAL A 76 -0.34 8.33 4.03
C VAL A 76 -0.65 9.63 3.29
N ASP A 77 0.22 9.96 2.34
CA ASP A 77 -0.05 10.94 1.30
C ASP A 77 -0.41 10.20 0.00
N LEU A 78 -1.56 10.52 -0.58
CA LEU A 78 -2.05 9.98 -1.85
C LEU A 78 -2.14 11.06 -2.93
N SER A 79 -1.55 12.23 -2.75
CA SER A 79 -1.62 13.35 -3.69
C SER A 79 -0.99 13.05 -5.05
N TRP A 80 -0.08 12.06 -5.10
CA TRP A 80 0.54 11.56 -6.32
C TRP A 80 -0.42 10.75 -7.22
N ALA A 81 -1.52 10.27 -6.68
CA ALA A 81 -2.50 9.44 -7.38
C ALA A 81 -3.58 10.29 -8.05
N THR A 82 -4.06 9.87 -9.22
CA THR A 82 -5.22 10.48 -9.88
C THR A 82 -6.48 10.31 -9.01
N GLU A 83 -7.52 11.08 -9.30
CA GLU A 83 -8.80 11.00 -8.55
C GLU A 83 -9.38 9.58 -8.51
N PHE A 84 -9.34 8.87 -9.64
CA PHE A 84 -9.78 7.48 -9.72
C PHE A 84 -8.92 6.57 -8.83
N GLU A 85 -7.59 6.68 -8.93
CA GLU A 85 -6.66 5.90 -8.11
C GLU A 85 -6.86 6.18 -6.62
N GLN A 86 -7.05 7.45 -6.24
CA GLN A 86 -7.34 7.81 -4.86
C GLN A 86 -8.64 7.16 -4.35
N ARG A 87 -9.73 7.15 -5.16
CA ARG A 87 -10.97 6.46 -4.76
C ARG A 87 -10.73 4.97 -4.52
N VAL A 88 -10.01 4.30 -5.44
CA VAL A 88 -9.64 2.88 -5.32
C VAL A 88 -8.80 2.63 -4.06
N LEU A 89 -7.73 3.41 -3.84
CA LEU A 89 -6.83 3.23 -2.70
C LEU A 89 -7.54 3.53 -1.35
N ARG A 90 -8.44 4.50 -1.32
CA ARG A 90 -9.26 4.79 -0.13
C ARG A 90 -10.25 3.65 0.16
N ALA A 91 -10.92 3.11 -0.84
CA ALA A 91 -11.79 1.94 -0.69
C ALA A 91 -11.00 0.73 -0.17
N LEU A 92 -9.80 0.49 -0.73
CA LEU A 92 -8.91 -0.58 -0.32
C LEU A 92 -8.44 -0.44 1.14
N ALA A 93 -8.18 0.77 1.62
CA ALA A 93 -7.83 1.00 3.03
C ALA A 93 -8.92 0.49 3.99
N GLY A 94 -10.18 0.39 3.54
CA GLY A 94 -11.31 -0.15 4.28
C GLY A 94 -11.34 -1.68 4.36
N VAL A 95 -10.59 -2.40 3.53
CA VAL A 95 -10.54 -3.87 3.60
C VAL A 95 -9.84 -4.30 4.87
N ARG A 96 -10.54 -5.07 5.71
CA ARG A 96 -10.08 -5.46 7.05
C ARG A 96 -8.91 -6.45 6.98
N PHE A 97 -8.12 -6.47 8.03
CA PHE A 97 -7.09 -7.48 8.26
C PHE A 97 -7.70 -8.90 8.22
N GLY A 98 -7.02 -9.84 7.57
CA GLY A 98 -7.50 -11.22 7.40
C GLY A 98 -8.72 -11.36 6.47
N LYS A 99 -9.08 -10.30 5.72
CA LYS A 99 -10.13 -10.34 4.69
C LYS A 99 -9.57 -9.96 3.33
N THR A 100 -10.10 -10.60 2.30
CA THR A 100 -9.76 -10.32 0.91
C THR A 100 -10.97 -9.86 0.13
N VAL A 101 -10.73 -9.19 -0.97
CA VAL A 101 -11.74 -8.83 -1.96
C VAL A 101 -11.20 -9.12 -3.35
N THR A 102 -12.08 -9.32 -4.31
CA THR A 102 -11.70 -9.41 -5.72
C THR A 102 -11.51 -8.02 -6.34
N TYR A 103 -10.83 -7.94 -7.48
CA TYR A 103 -10.72 -6.68 -8.25
C TYR A 103 -12.11 -6.12 -8.62
N GLY A 104 -13.09 -7.00 -8.90
CA GLY A 104 -14.47 -6.59 -9.19
C GLY A 104 -15.18 -6.00 -7.98
N GLU A 105 -15.06 -6.63 -6.82
CA GLU A 105 -15.62 -6.12 -5.57
C GLU A 105 -14.99 -4.77 -5.19
N LEU A 106 -13.66 -4.64 -5.31
CA LEU A 106 -13.01 -3.36 -5.05
C LEU A 106 -13.43 -2.27 -6.05
N ALA A 107 -13.67 -2.64 -7.31
CA ALA A 107 -14.21 -1.74 -8.31
C ALA A 107 -15.60 -1.22 -7.91
N ALA A 108 -16.48 -2.10 -7.44
CA ALA A 108 -17.79 -1.71 -6.91
C ALA A 108 -17.67 -0.81 -5.68
N MET A 109 -16.80 -1.18 -4.71
CA MET A 109 -16.53 -0.39 -3.50
C MET A 109 -15.99 1.02 -3.81
N SER A 110 -15.25 1.18 -4.92
CA SER A 110 -14.71 2.47 -5.36
C SER A 110 -15.69 3.31 -6.22
N GLY A 111 -16.94 2.85 -6.38
CA GLY A 111 -17.96 3.52 -7.18
C GLY A 111 -17.81 3.30 -8.71
N SER A 112 -17.07 2.28 -9.13
CA SER A 112 -16.80 1.99 -10.55
C SER A 112 -16.91 0.49 -10.85
N PRO A 113 -18.09 -0.14 -10.73
CA PRO A 113 -18.26 -1.61 -10.68
C PRO A 113 -17.80 -2.35 -11.96
N ARG A 114 -17.66 -1.67 -13.10
CA ARG A 114 -17.16 -2.24 -14.36
C ARG A 114 -15.67 -2.01 -14.61
N ALA A 115 -14.95 -1.45 -13.64
CA ALA A 115 -13.58 -0.97 -13.82
C ALA A 115 -12.51 -1.93 -13.24
N ALA A 116 -12.76 -3.24 -13.10
CA ALA A 116 -11.84 -4.18 -12.47
C ALA A 116 -10.40 -4.15 -13.04
N ARG A 117 -10.25 -4.02 -14.37
CA ARG A 117 -8.93 -3.88 -15.01
C ARG A 117 -8.24 -2.57 -14.64
N ALA A 118 -8.97 -1.46 -14.65
CA ALA A 118 -8.42 -0.15 -14.24
C ALA A 118 -8.04 -0.13 -12.74
N VAL A 119 -8.81 -0.83 -11.88
CA VAL A 119 -8.45 -1.08 -10.48
C VAL A 119 -7.11 -1.80 -10.39
N GLY A 120 -6.89 -2.85 -11.19
CA GLY A 120 -5.59 -3.53 -11.25
C GLY A 120 -4.44 -2.56 -11.58
N GLY A 121 -4.63 -1.69 -12.56
CA GLY A 121 -3.66 -0.64 -12.90
C GLY A 121 -3.41 0.36 -11.75
N ALA A 122 -4.47 0.76 -11.03
CA ALA A 122 -4.35 1.65 -9.87
C ALA A 122 -3.56 0.98 -8.73
N LEU A 123 -3.81 -0.32 -8.49
CA LEU A 123 -3.08 -1.08 -7.46
C LEU A 123 -1.60 -1.27 -7.84
N GLY A 124 -1.30 -1.45 -9.11
CA GLY A 124 0.08 -1.53 -9.60
C GLY A 124 0.91 -0.28 -9.35
N LYS A 125 0.25 0.87 -9.17
CA LYS A 125 0.90 2.14 -8.82
C LYS A 125 0.92 2.46 -7.33
N ASN A 126 0.45 1.56 -6.46
CA ASN A 126 0.39 1.80 -5.03
C ASN A 126 1.81 1.96 -4.44
N ARG A 127 2.17 3.18 -4.07
CA ARG A 127 3.48 3.53 -3.48
C ARG A 127 3.58 3.28 -1.98
N VAL A 128 2.47 2.99 -1.30
CA VAL A 128 2.38 2.85 0.16
C VAL A 128 1.82 1.47 0.57
N PRO A 129 2.40 0.37 0.06
CA PRO A 129 1.95 -0.97 0.40
C PRO A 129 1.98 -1.21 1.91
N VAL A 130 1.29 -2.24 2.40
CA VAL A 130 1.07 -2.53 3.82
C VAL A 130 0.08 -1.56 4.47
N LEU A 131 0.28 -0.23 4.34
CA LEU A 131 -0.71 0.76 4.79
C LEU A 131 -1.96 0.73 3.92
N ILE A 132 -1.77 0.76 2.60
CA ILE A 132 -2.84 0.48 1.62
C ILE A 132 -2.64 -0.96 1.13
N PRO A 133 -3.43 -1.92 1.63
CA PRO A 133 -3.10 -3.34 1.60
C PRO A 133 -3.47 -4.01 0.25
N CYS A 134 -2.76 -3.67 -0.84
CA CYS A 134 -3.02 -4.22 -2.17
C CYS A 134 -2.85 -5.75 -2.25
N HIS A 135 -2.13 -6.36 -1.33
CA HIS A 135 -2.04 -7.81 -1.20
C HIS A 135 -3.39 -8.48 -0.88
N ARG A 136 -4.37 -7.77 -0.29
CA ARG A 136 -5.72 -8.29 0.01
C ARG A 136 -6.65 -8.34 -1.20
N VAL A 137 -6.17 -7.95 -2.40
CA VAL A 137 -6.99 -7.99 -3.62
C VAL A 137 -6.58 -9.20 -4.45
N LEU A 138 -7.55 -10.08 -4.71
CA LEU A 138 -7.35 -11.33 -5.42
C LEU A 138 -8.05 -11.32 -6.79
N ALA A 139 -7.62 -12.19 -7.69
CA ALA A 139 -8.40 -12.49 -8.88
C ALA A 139 -9.58 -13.39 -8.51
N SER A 140 -10.63 -13.41 -9.33
CA SER A 140 -11.80 -14.28 -9.12
C SER A 140 -11.46 -15.77 -9.23
N ASN A 141 -10.36 -16.09 -9.88
CA ASN A 141 -9.91 -17.47 -10.16
C ASN A 141 -8.51 -17.78 -9.59
N GLY A 142 -8.04 -17.03 -8.59
CA GLY A 142 -6.75 -17.28 -7.96
C GLY A 142 -6.15 -16.04 -7.29
N ILE A 143 -4.87 -16.13 -6.92
CA ILE A 143 -4.19 -15.08 -6.16
C ILE A 143 -4.08 -13.74 -6.90
N GLY A 144 -4.11 -13.75 -8.23
CA GLY A 144 -3.93 -12.55 -9.04
C GLY A 144 -2.51 -12.00 -9.03
N GLY A 145 -2.33 -10.82 -9.61
CA GLY A 145 -1.03 -10.14 -9.67
C GLY A 145 -0.64 -9.41 -8.39
N PHE A 146 0.63 -8.99 -8.35
CA PHE A 146 1.20 -8.09 -7.34
C PHE A 146 2.33 -7.29 -7.97
N GLY A 147 2.55 -6.04 -7.55
CA GLY A 147 3.70 -5.25 -8.02
C GLY A 147 3.56 -4.63 -9.42
N GLY A 148 2.34 -4.45 -9.93
CA GLY A 148 2.11 -3.74 -11.21
C GLY A 148 2.25 -4.59 -12.48
N GLY A 149 2.62 -5.87 -12.36
CA GLY A 149 2.77 -6.79 -13.49
C GLY A 149 4.09 -6.63 -14.27
N ALA A 150 4.21 -7.32 -15.40
CA ALA A 150 5.39 -7.26 -16.25
C ALA A 150 5.62 -5.84 -16.79
N GLY A 151 6.83 -5.31 -16.59
CA GLY A 151 7.21 -3.96 -17.01
C GLY A 151 7.00 -2.86 -15.98
N SER A 152 6.59 -3.20 -14.77
CA SER A 152 6.59 -2.27 -13.64
C SER A 152 7.97 -2.23 -12.99
N ASP A 153 8.49 -1.01 -12.75
CA ASP A 153 9.74 -0.81 -11.99
C ASP A 153 9.57 -1.14 -10.49
N TRP A 154 8.35 -1.39 -10.06
CA TRP A 154 8.02 -1.71 -8.67
C TRP A 154 7.88 -3.22 -8.49
N GLN A 155 8.87 -3.84 -7.91
CA GLN A 155 8.92 -5.28 -7.66
C GLN A 155 9.03 -5.56 -6.14
N PRO A 156 7.89 -5.60 -5.41
CA PRO A 156 7.93 -5.92 -4.01
C PRO A 156 8.35 -7.38 -3.80
N GLY A 157 9.22 -7.61 -2.83
CA GLY A 157 9.69 -8.95 -2.49
C GLY A 157 10.77 -9.50 -3.42
N GLY A 158 11.44 -8.64 -4.21
CA GLY A 158 12.52 -9.06 -5.09
C GLY A 158 12.01 -9.88 -6.29
N ASP A 159 12.60 -11.05 -6.52
CA ASP A 159 12.39 -11.83 -7.75
C ASP A 159 11.03 -12.57 -7.81
N ASP A 160 10.30 -12.71 -6.70
CA ASP A 160 8.97 -13.35 -6.66
C ASP A 160 7.92 -12.51 -5.91
N PRO A 161 7.27 -11.56 -6.59
CA PRO A 161 6.21 -10.74 -6.01
C PRO A 161 5.02 -11.55 -5.50
N ILE A 162 4.73 -12.69 -6.12
CA ILE A 162 3.58 -13.52 -5.74
C ILE A 162 3.87 -14.31 -4.45
N ALA A 163 5.08 -14.82 -4.29
CA ALA A 163 5.50 -15.43 -3.02
C ALA A 163 5.44 -14.41 -1.88
N PHE A 164 5.85 -13.16 -2.13
CA PHE A 164 5.75 -12.09 -1.15
C PHE A 164 4.28 -11.76 -0.80
N LYS A 165 3.40 -11.67 -1.80
CA LYS A 165 1.95 -11.51 -1.58
C LYS A 165 1.38 -12.62 -0.71
N ARG A 166 1.73 -13.88 -1.00
CA ARG A 166 1.33 -15.04 -0.18
C ARG A 166 1.85 -14.94 1.25
N ALA A 167 3.09 -14.51 1.45
CA ALA A 167 3.67 -14.34 2.78
C ALA A 167 2.89 -13.29 3.60
N LEU A 168 2.49 -12.17 2.99
CA LEU A 168 1.65 -11.15 3.62
C LEU A 168 0.27 -11.72 4.00
N LEU A 169 -0.39 -12.44 3.08
CA LEU A 169 -1.70 -13.05 3.33
C LEU A 169 -1.65 -14.11 4.44
N ARG A 170 -0.65 -14.99 4.43
CA ARG A 170 -0.43 -15.98 5.50
C ARG A 170 -0.20 -15.30 6.86
N GLY A 171 0.56 -14.21 6.89
CA GLY A 171 0.74 -13.39 8.09
C GLY A 171 -0.57 -12.81 8.65
N GLU A 172 -1.61 -12.74 7.82
CA GLU A 172 -2.97 -12.33 8.18
C GLU A 172 -3.92 -13.50 8.42
N GLY A 173 -3.45 -14.75 8.35
CA GLY A 173 -4.26 -15.96 8.51
C GLY A 173 -5.13 -16.28 7.28
N VAL A 174 -4.72 -15.84 6.09
CA VAL A 174 -5.40 -16.10 4.81
C VAL A 174 -4.58 -17.07 3.98
N ASP A 175 -5.15 -18.23 3.66
CA ASP A 175 -4.60 -19.19 2.70
C ASP A 175 -5.09 -18.82 1.28
N ALA A 176 -4.14 -18.46 0.38
CA ALA A 176 -4.43 -18.05 -0.99
C ALA A 176 -3.33 -18.49 -1.99
#